data_bf44b0c25ee7ee28e0f634507229d802
#
_entry.id   bf44b0c25ee7ee28e0f634507229d802
#
_cell.length_a   1.000
_cell.length_b   1.000
_cell.length_c   1.000
_cell.angle_alpha   90.00
_cell.angle_beta   90.00
_cell.angle_gamma   90.00
#
_symmetry.space_group_name_H-M   'P 1'
#
loop_
_entity.id
_entity.type
_entity.pdbx_description
1 polymer ?
#
loop_
_entity_poly.entity_id
_entity_poly.type
_entity_poly.pdbx_seq_one_letter_code
_entity_poly.pdbx_strand_id
1 'polypeptide(L)'
;DPSHNPISLISQHTNFLSDLPVQEFIEIHASIRKLADGTTAVRETFDFANQLTGEPLLPSAPMTELSGGQTRALLIADAVVIGNAPIILLDEIENAGIHRTKALELLRRYEKIFIFVTHDPRIALLSDFRIVMRNGAMIRTIERDDDEQIVAAEIRKLDDLLLHFRGQIRAGQRLTSQELTERLRALGYIS
;
A
#
# COMPACT_ATOMS: atom_id res chain seq x y z
N ASP A 1 -14.81 -15.01 19.61
CA ASP A 1 -13.45 -15.56 19.64
C ASP A 1 -12.53 -14.65 18.80
N PRO A 2 -11.51 -13.99 19.38
CA PRO A 2 -10.60 -13.09 18.66
C PRO A 2 -9.83 -13.77 17.51
N SER A 3 -9.74 -15.11 17.54
CA SER A 3 -9.11 -15.91 16.47
C SER A 3 -9.93 -15.96 15.17
N HIS A 4 -11.19 -15.53 15.20
CA HIS A 4 -12.13 -15.60 14.07
C HIS A 4 -12.59 -14.22 13.60
N ASN A 5 -11.79 -13.19 13.76
CA ASN A 5 -12.14 -11.89 13.17
C ASN A 5 -12.03 -11.97 11.64
N PRO A 6 -13.14 -11.91 10.90
CA PRO A 6 -13.13 -12.05 9.44
C PRO A 6 -12.57 -10.81 8.72
N ILE A 7 -12.45 -9.69 9.42
CA ILE A 7 -12.10 -8.40 8.83
C ILE A 7 -10.97 -7.76 9.63
N SER A 8 -9.92 -7.31 8.95
CA SER A 8 -8.89 -6.42 9.48
C SER A 8 -9.06 -5.04 8.88
N LEU A 9 -9.10 -4.00 9.70
CA LEU A 9 -9.20 -2.60 9.27
C LEU A 9 -7.88 -1.89 9.53
N ILE A 10 -7.31 -1.31 8.48
CA ILE A 10 -6.16 -0.41 8.56
C ILE A 10 -6.65 0.98 8.21
N SER A 11 -6.87 1.78 9.27
CA SER A 11 -7.39 3.14 9.14
C SER A 11 -6.26 4.16 8.91
N GLN A 12 -6.64 5.33 8.38
CA GLN A 12 -5.73 6.45 8.14
C GLN A 12 -5.04 6.95 9.43
N HIS A 13 -5.67 6.82 10.56
CA HIS A 13 -5.22 7.40 11.83
C HIS A 13 -4.66 6.38 12.82
N THR A 14 -4.36 5.16 12.37
CA THR A 14 -3.76 4.16 13.24
C THR A 14 -2.32 4.54 13.57
N ASN A 15 -2.05 4.77 14.84
CA ASN A 15 -0.73 5.04 15.39
C ASN A 15 -0.40 3.98 16.45
N PHE A 16 0.88 3.68 16.60
CA PHE A 16 1.35 2.84 17.67
C PHE A 16 1.55 3.67 18.95
N LEU A 17 1.11 3.10 20.07
CA LEU A 17 1.29 3.68 21.41
C LEU A 17 2.39 2.95 22.21
N SER A 18 3.02 1.96 21.60
CA SER A 18 4.07 1.14 22.22
C SER A 18 5.43 1.60 21.77
N ASP A 19 6.38 1.63 22.68
CA ASP A 19 7.78 1.98 22.44
C ASP A 19 8.66 0.74 22.19
N LEU A 20 8.03 -0.42 21.96
CA LEU A 20 8.72 -1.64 21.61
C LEU A 20 9.49 -1.49 20.28
N PRO A 21 10.64 -2.15 20.15
CA PRO A 21 11.29 -2.30 18.85
C PRO A 21 10.35 -2.98 17.84
N VAL A 22 10.42 -2.57 16.58
CA VAL A 22 9.57 -3.12 15.50
C VAL A 22 9.66 -4.65 15.45
N GLN A 23 10.88 -5.20 15.56
CA GLN A 23 11.09 -6.65 15.54
C GLN A 23 10.34 -7.33 16.69
N GLU A 24 10.48 -6.84 17.92
CA GLU A 24 9.84 -7.43 19.08
C GLU A 24 8.31 -7.39 18.97
N PHE A 25 7.76 -6.30 18.46
CA PHE A 25 6.32 -6.18 18.20
C PHE A 25 5.83 -7.27 17.23
N ILE A 26 6.53 -7.47 16.10
CA ILE A 26 6.16 -8.48 15.10
C ILE A 26 6.33 -9.89 15.66
N GLU A 27 7.41 -10.17 16.40
CA GLU A 27 7.65 -11.47 17.06
C GLU A 27 6.55 -11.82 18.06
N ILE A 28 6.13 -10.86 18.89
CA ILE A 28 5.02 -11.03 19.81
C ILE A 28 3.73 -11.36 19.05
N HIS A 29 3.42 -10.62 17.98
CA HIS A 29 2.21 -10.87 17.21
C HIS A 29 2.25 -12.26 16.54
N ALA A 30 3.35 -12.65 15.94
CA ALA A 30 3.55 -13.98 15.36
C ALA A 30 3.37 -15.11 16.41
N SER A 31 3.88 -14.90 17.63
CA SER A 31 3.75 -15.85 18.73
C SER A 31 2.30 -15.99 19.22
N ILE A 32 1.55 -14.89 19.31
CA ILE A 32 0.12 -14.90 19.67
C ILE A 32 -0.70 -15.67 18.63
N ARG A 33 -0.36 -15.53 17.36
CA ARG A 33 -1.02 -16.24 16.25
C ARG A 33 -0.63 -17.70 16.15
N LYS A 34 0.36 -18.16 16.91
CA LYS A 34 0.85 -19.55 16.93
C LYS A 34 1.20 -20.08 15.53
N LEU A 35 1.88 -19.24 14.74
CA LEU A 35 2.32 -19.62 13.41
C LEU A 35 3.32 -20.76 13.49
N ALA A 36 3.22 -21.72 12.58
CA ALA A 36 4.10 -22.89 12.54
C ALA A 36 5.58 -22.50 12.32
N ASP A 37 5.81 -21.44 11.55
CA ASP A 37 7.13 -20.84 11.33
C ASP A 37 7.05 -19.32 11.57
N GLY A 38 7.09 -18.94 12.85
CA GLY A 38 7.06 -17.53 13.26
C GLY A 38 8.27 -16.74 12.78
N THR A 39 9.46 -17.36 12.71
CA THR A 39 10.68 -16.69 12.25
C THR A 39 10.60 -16.29 10.78
N THR A 40 10.12 -17.19 9.93
CA THR A 40 9.89 -16.87 8.51
C THR A 40 8.83 -15.79 8.36
N ALA A 41 7.72 -15.86 9.10
CA ALA A 41 6.67 -14.84 9.05
C ALA A 41 7.18 -13.44 9.46
N VAL A 42 8.01 -13.37 10.50
CA VAL A 42 8.66 -12.10 10.92
C VAL A 42 9.51 -11.53 9.78
N ARG A 43 10.38 -12.34 9.17
CA ARG A 43 11.22 -11.90 8.05
C ARG A 43 10.37 -11.44 6.86
N GLU A 44 9.38 -12.23 6.45
CA GLU A 44 8.50 -11.89 5.35
C GLU A 44 7.72 -10.59 5.60
N THR A 45 7.32 -10.32 6.86
CA THR A 45 6.66 -9.08 7.24
C THR A 45 7.59 -7.88 7.02
N PHE A 46 8.86 -7.98 7.43
CA PHE A 46 9.85 -6.94 7.15
C PHE A 46 10.08 -6.74 5.65
N ASP A 47 10.30 -7.83 4.92
CA ASP A 47 10.55 -7.79 3.48
C ASP A 47 9.37 -7.18 2.73
N PHE A 48 8.14 -7.52 3.12
CA PHE A 48 6.94 -6.95 2.55
C PHE A 48 6.82 -5.44 2.86
N ALA A 49 6.95 -5.05 4.14
CA ALA A 49 6.86 -3.66 4.56
C ALA A 49 7.91 -2.78 3.87
N ASN A 50 9.16 -3.25 3.78
CA ASN A 50 10.25 -2.54 3.12
C ASN A 50 10.06 -2.37 1.61
N GLN A 51 9.27 -3.23 0.98
CA GLN A 51 8.90 -3.04 -0.42
C GLN A 51 7.85 -1.95 -0.63
N LEU A 52 7.10 -1.60 0.42
CA LEU A 52 6.06 -0.58 0.37
C LEU A 52 6.58 0.83 0.66
N THR A 53 7.68 0.96 1.39
CA THR A 53 8.23 2.26 1.83
C THR A 53 9.40 2.70 0.96
N GLY A 54 9.65 4.01 0.92
CA GLY A 54 10.88 4.58 0.34
C GLY A 54 12.07 4.57 1.29
N GLU A 55 11.83 4.35 2.60
CA GLU A 55 12.84 4.28 3.65
C GLU A 55 12.67 2.97 4.42
N PRO A 56 13.74 2.17 4.59
CA PRO A 56 13.63 0.86 5.22
C PRO A 56 13.24 0.98 6.70
N LEU A 57 12.44 0.02 7.17
CA LEU A 57 12.20 -0.18 8.59
C LEU A 57 13.43 -0.82 9.23
N LEU A 58 13.90 -0.21 10.30
CA LEU A 58 14.96 -0.80 11.11
C LEU A 58 14.35 -1.70 12.18
N PRO A 59 14.81 -2.95 12.34
CA PRO A 59 14.29 -3.87 13.34
C PRO A 59 14.32 -3.33 14.77
N SER A 60 15.36 -2.55 15.10
CA SER A 60 15.56 -1.95 16.41
C SER A 60 14.87 -0.60 16.60
N ALA A 61 14.24 -0.03 15.59
CA ALA A 61 13.55 1.26 15.73
C ALA A 61 12.32 1.12 16.64
N PRO A 62 12.10 2.07 17.58
CA PRO A 62 10.87 2.11 18.35
C PRO A 62 9.65 2.33 17.44
N MET A 63 8.55 1.64 17.73
CA MET A 63 7.31 1.76 16.97
C MET A 63 6.78 3.20 16.90
N THR A 64 7.03 3.99 17.94
CA THR A 64 6.61 5.40 18.03
C THR A 64 7.43 6.35 17.16
N GLU A 65 8.63 5.94 16.72
CA GLU A 65 9.51 6.75 15.86
C GLU A 65 9.29 6.50 14.36
N LEU A 66 8.44 5.54 14.00
CA LEU A 66 8.14 5.25 12.62
C LEU A 66 7.45 6.44 11.94
N SER A 67 7.90 6.78 10.73
CA SER A 67 7.17 7.72 9.88
C SER A 67 5.78 7.18 9.54
N GLY A 68 4.83 8.06 9.19
CA GLY A 68 3.49 7.62 8.81
C GLY A 68 3.46 6.59 7.66
N GLY A 69 4.41 6.68 6.72
CA GLY A 69 4.58 5.71 5.65
C GLY A 69 5.08 4.35 6.16
N GLN A 70 6.08 4.35 7.03
CA GLN A 70 6.61 3.14 7.66
C GLN A 70 5.58 2.46 8.55
N THR A 71 4.87 3.22 9.38
CA THR A 71 3.77 2.72 10.23
C THR A 71 2.74 1.98 9.39
N ARG A 72 2.29 2.59 8.30
CA ARG A 72 1.26 2.02 7.46
C ARG A 72 1.74 0.81 6.67
N ALA A 73 2.96 0.86 6.15
CA ALA A 73 3.58 -0.29 5.49
C ALA A 73 3.68 -1.49 6.43
N LEU A 74 4.08 -1.26 7.68
CA LEU A 74 4.17 -2.29 8.70
C LEU A 74 2.79 -2.87 9.04
N LEU A 75 1.76 -2.03 9.24
CA LEU A 75 0.39 -2.49 9.52
C LEU A 75 -0.18 -3.33 8.38
N ILE A 76 0.06 -2.94 7.13
CA ILE A 76 -0.37 -3.71 5.96
C ILE A 76 0.37 -5.06 5.93
N ALA A 77 1.68 -5.04 6.08
CA ALA A 77 2.51 -6.25 6.06
C ALA A 77 2.08 -7.23 7.16
N ASP A 78 1.91 -6.75 8.38
CA ASP A 78 1.47 -7.53 9.53
C ASP A 78 0.08 -8.15 9.31
N ALA A 79 -0.90 -7.37 8.83
CA ALA A 79 -2.23 -7.88 8.54
C ALA A 79 -2.26 -8.92 7.41
N VAL A 80 -1.34 -8.81 6.44
CA VAL A 80 -1.27 -9.70 5.28
C VAL A 80 -0.52 -10.98 5.61
N VAL A 81 0.63 -10.89 6.27
CA VAL A 81 1.55 -12.03 6.50
C VAL A 81 1.18 -12.76 7.78
N ILE A 82 1.04 -12.05 8.91
CA ILE A 82 0.79 -12.65 10.23
C ILE A 82 -0.71 -12.74 10.51
N GLY A 83 -1.48 -11.72 10.10
CA GLY A 83 -2.91 -11.68 10.30
C GLY A 83 -3.64 -12.75 9.49
N ASN A 84 -4.63 -13.40 10.09
CA ASN A 84 -5.42 -14.46 9.45
C ASN A 84 -6.77 -13.98 8.90
N ALA A 85 -7.08 -12.68 8.97
CA ALA A 85 -8.32 -12.14 8.42
C ALA A 85 -8.38 -12.35 6.90
N PRO A 86 -9.45 -12.97 6.36
CA PRO A 86 -9.59 -13.15 4.91
C PRO A 86 -9.95 -11.85 4.18
N ILE A 87 -10.47 -10.85 4.89
CA ILE A 87 -10.84 -9.54 4.34
C ILE A 87 -9.99 -8.46 5.01
N ILE A 88 -9.33 -7.64 4.21
CA ILE A 88 -8.54 -6.50 4.69
C ILE A 88 -9.11 -5.21 4.10
N LEU A 89 -9.58 -4.32 4.97
CA LEU A 89 -10.00 -2.97 4.59
C LEU A 89 -8.83 -2.00 4.74
N LEU A 90 -8.57 -1.25 3.69
CA LEU A 90 -7.48 -0.29 3.58
C LEU A 90 -8.09 1.09 3.32
N ASP A 91 -7.99 1.97 4.32
CA ASP A 91 -8.58 3.31 4.26
C ASP A 91 -7.52 4.34 3.87
N GLU A 92 -7.73 5.00 2.71
CA GLU A 92 -6.90 6.08 2.16
C GLU A 92 -5.38 5.80 2.19
N ILE A 93 -4.96 4.64 1.70
CA ILE A 93 -3.53 4.25 1.69
C ILE A 93 -2.67 5.18 0.83
N GLU A 94 -3.27 5.93 -0.10
CA GLU A 94 -2.61 6.89 -0.96
C GLU A 94 -1.94 8.05 -0.21
N ASN A 95 -2.41 8.39 0.97
CA ASN A 95 -1.91 9.51 1.77
C ASN A 95 -0.65 9.17 2.58
N ALA A 96 -0.22 7.92 2.56
CA ALA A 96 0.80 7.41 3.48
C ALA A 96 2.24 7.40 2.96
N GLY A 97 2.51 7.94 1.78
CA GLY A 97 3.86 7.87 1.20
C GLY A 97 4.29 6.46 0.74
N ILE A 98 3.35 5.54 0.60
CA ILE A 98 3.56 4.16 0.14
C ILE A 98 3.63 4.13 -1.39
N HIS A 99 4.42 3.22 -1.94
CA HIS A 99 4.43 2.89 -3.38
C HIS A 99 3.16 2.14 -3.77
N ARG A 100 2.12 2.85 -4.21
CA ARG A 100 0.76 2.36 -4.44
C ARG A 100 0.68 1.21 -5.43
N THR A 101 1.25 1.39 -6.62
CA THR A 101 1.25 0.35 -7.68
C THR A 101 1.92 -0.91 -7.18
N LYS A 102 3.08 -0.77 -6.52
CA LYS A 102 3.81 -1.90 -5.94
C LYS A 102 3.03 -2.57 -4.81
N ALA A 103 2.31 -1.78 -3.99
CA ALA A 103 1.45 -2.32 -2.95
C ALA A 103 0.37 -3.23 -3.54
N LEU A 104 -0.34 -2.77 -4.58
CA LEU A 104 -1.37 -3.57 -5.24
C LEU A 104 -0.82 -4.85 -5.88
N GLU A 105 0.37 -4.78 -6.50
CA GLU A 105 1.03 -5.95 -7.09
C GLU A 105 1.44 -6.99 -6.02
N LEU A 106 1.93 -6.51 -4.88
CA LEU A 106 2.31 -7.37 -3.76
C LEU A 106 1.07 -8.01 -3.11
N LEU A 107 0.02 -7.23 -2.87
CA LEU A 107 -1.22 -7.70 -2.25
C LEU A 107 -1.90 -8.79 -3.09
N ARG A 108 -1.84 -8.73 -4.41
CA ARG A 108 -2.39 -9.75 -5.32
C ARG A 108 -1.74 -11.13 -5.17
N ARG A 109 -0.60 -11.25 -4.51
CA ARG A 109 0.07 -12.55 -4.26
C ARG A 109 -0.56 -13.34 -3.11
N TYR A 110 -1.43 -12.69 -2.34
CA TYR A 110 -2.06 -13.28 -1.17
C TYR A 110 -3.52 -13.60 -1.47
N GLU A 111 -3.97 -14.77 -1.05
CA GLU A 111 -5.36 -15.22 -1.19
C GLU A 111 -6.29 -14.55 -0.19
N LYS A 112 -6.43 -13.22 -0.31
CA LYS A 112 -7.26 -12.39 0.57
C LYS A 112 -8.09 -11.41 -0.27
N ILE A 113 -9.22 -10.99 0.29
CA ILE A 113 -10.04 -9.93 -0.29
C ILE A 113 -9.55 -8.59 0.25
N PHE A 114 -9.12 -7.72 -0.65
CA PHE A 114 -8.71 -6.36 -0.31
C PHE A 114 -9.79 -5.37 -0.72
N ILE A 115 -10.25 -4.55 0.23
CA ILE A 115 -11.22 -3.49 -0.01
C ILE A 115 -10.53 -2.16 0.27
N PHE A 116 -10.42 -1.32 -0.77
CA PHE A 116 -9.81 0.00 -0.67
C PHE A 116 -10.89 1.06 -0.57
N VAL A 117 -10.85 1.86 0.47
CA VAL A 117 -11.62 3.12 0.53
C VAL A 117 -10.70 4.20 -0.02
N THR A 118 -11.02 4.75 -1.19
CA THR A 118 -10.13 5.67 -1.89
C THR A 118 -10.90 6.61 -2.81
N HIS A 119 -10.35 7.77 -3.03
CA HIS A 119 -10.72 8.70 -4.10
C HIS A 119 -9.63 8.83 -5.17
N ASP A 120 -8.55 8.06 -5.06
CA ASP A 120 -7.44 8.05 -6.00
C ASP A 120 -7.80 7.22 -7.26
N PRO A 121 -7.87 7.83 -8.45
CA PRO A 121 -8.21 7.12 -9.68
C PRO A 121 -7.25 5.98 -10.01
N ARG A 122 -5.99 6.07 -9.57
CA ARG A 122 -4.98 5.03 -9.80
C ARG A 122 -5.32 3.73 -9.07
N ILE A 123 -5.77 3.84 -7.81
CA ILE A 123 -6.22 2.68 -7.02
C ILE A 123 -7.57 2.18 -7.54
N ALA A 124 -8.51 3.10 -7.78
CA ALA A 124 -9.84 2.76 -8.22
C ALA A 124 -9.87 1.99 -9.56
N LEU A 125 -9.03 2.38 -10.52
CA LEU A 125 -8.96 1.73 -11.85
C LEU A 125 -8.14 0.42 -11.85
N LEU A 126 -7.34 0.16 -10.83
CA LEU A 126 -6.60 -1.09 -10.70
C LEU A 126 -7.39 -2.20 -10.00
N SER A 127 -8.54 -1.87 -9.40
CA SER A 127 -9.44 -2.85 -8.77
C SER A 127 -10.21 -3.67 -9.81
N ASP A 128 -10.67 -4.85 -9.41
CA ASP A 128 -11.46 -5.72 -10.30
C ASP A 128 -12.90 -5.18 -10.44
N PHE A 129 -13.43 -4.57 -9.38
CA PHE A 129 -14.70 -3.85 -9.39
C PHE A 129 -14.68 -2.71 -8.37
N ARG A 130 -15.61 -1.77 -8.50
CA ARG A 130 -15.78 -0.63 -7.61
C ARG A 130 -17.20 -0.55 -7.09
N ILE A 131 -17.32 -0.22 -5.80
CA ILE A 131 -18.58 0.10 -5.15
C ILE A 131 -18.64 1.63 -5.03
N VAL A 132 -19.65 2.24 -5.64
CA VAL A 132 -19.86 3.68 -5.56
C VAL A 132 -20.77 4.00 -4.38
N MET A 133 -20.22 4.78 -3.43
CA MET A 133 -20.93 5.23 -2.23
C MET A 133 -21.36 6.69 -2.36
N ARG A 134 -22.57 7.03 -1.90
CA ARG A 134 -23.04 8.41 -1.76
C ARG A 134 -23.99 8.52 -0.57
N ASN A 135 -23.77 9.53 0.27
CA ASN A 135 -24.59 9.79 1.46
C ASN A 135 -24.80 8.56 2.36
N GLY A 136 -23.75 7.76 2.56
CA GLY A 136 -23.77 6.56 3.39
C GLY A 136 -24.43 5.33 2.75
N ALA A 137 -24.88 5.40 1.49
CA ALA A 137 -25.51 4.29 0.80
C ALA A 137 -24.70 3.84 -0.42
N MET A 138 -24.75 2.54 -0.71
CA MET A 138 -24.23 1.98 -1.96
C MET A 138 -25.20 2.35 -3.10
N ILE A 139 -24.69 3.00 -4.15
CA ILE A 139 -25.49 3.43 -5.29
C ILE A 139 -25.41 2.41 -6.43
N ARG A 140 -24.22 1.92 -6.72
CA ARG A 140 -23.97 0.94 -7.79
C ARG A 140 -22.63 0.25 -7.63
N THR A 141 -22.48 -0.87 -8.32
CA THR A 141 -21.21 -1.54 -8.57
C THR A 141 -20.79 -1.31 -10.02
N ILE A 142 -19.51 -1.13 -10.27
CA ILE A 142 -18.93 -0.98 -11.60
C ILE A 142 -17.85 -2.05 -11.73
N GLU A 143 -17.99 -2.94 -12.68
CA GLU A 143 -16.95 -3.88 -13.09
C GLU A 143 -16.04 -3.22 -14.10
N ARG A 144 -14.75 -3.54 -14.05
CA ARG A 144 -13.78 -2.99 -15.00
C ARG A 144 -13.96 -3.65 -16.37
N ASP A 145 -14.16 -2.84 -17.39
CA ASP A 145 -14.22 -3.24 -18.78
C ASP A 145 -12.88 -2.98 -19.54
N ASP A 146 -12.87 -3.29 -20.83
CA ASP A 146 -11.68 -3.14 -21.69
C ASP A 146 -11.27 -1.68 -21.86
N ASP A 147 -12.24 -0.75 -21.94
CA ASP A 147 -11.95 0.68 -22.05
C ASP A 147 -11.30 1.19 -20.77
N GLU A 148 -11.77 0.79 -19.60
CA GLU A 148 -11.15 1.12 -18.33
C GLU A 148 -9.75 0.50 -18.16
N GLN A 149 -9.48 -0.65 -18.75
CA GLN A 149 -8.13 -1.22 -18.78
C GLN A 149 -7.16 -0.33 -19.55
N ILE A 150 -7.58 0.22 -20.69
CA ILE A 150 -6.79 1.17 -21.48
C ILE A 150 -6.52 2.43 -20.67
N VAL A 151 -7.56 3.01 -20.05
CA VAL A 151 -7.44 4.20 -19.19
C VAL A 151 -6.51 3.93 -18.01
N ALA A 152 -6.62 2.76 -17.36
CA ALA A 152 -5.75 2.37 -16.25
C ALA A 152 -4.27 2.28 -16.68
N ALA A 153 -4.00 1.77 -17.87
CA ALA A 153 -2.64 1.71 -18.42
C ALA A 153 -2.04 3.11 -18.64
N GLU A 154 -2.83 4.05 -19.17
CA GLU A 154 -2.38 5.44 -19.36
C GLU A 154 -2.16 6.16 -18.01
N ILE A 155 -3.07 5.99 -17.06
CA ILE A 155 -2.90 6.56 -15.70
C ILE A 155 -1.65 6.00 -15.02
N ARG A 156 -1.33 4.72 -15.23
CA ARG A 156 -0.08 4.13 -14.72
C ARG A 156 1.16 4.83 -15.29
N LYS A 157 1.22 5.08 -16.60
CA LYS A 157 2.33 5.79 -17.22
C LYS A 157 2.53 7.19 -16.64
N LEU A 158 1.42 7.91 -16.37
CA LEU A 158 1.46 9.23 -15.74
C LEU A 158 1.93 9.14 -14.28
N ASP A 159 1.52 8.13 -13.53
CA ASP A 159 1.97 7.93 -12.15
C ASP A 159 3.49 7.61 -12.09
N ASP A 160 3.97 6.76 -12.98
CA ASP A 160 5.40 6.43 -13.11
C ASP A 160 6.23 7.68 -13.43
N LEU A 161 5.73 8.57 -14.29
CA LEU A 161 6.36 9.86 -14.59
C LEU A 161 6.43 10.74 -13.34
N LEU A 162 5.34 10.85 -12.59
CA LEU A 162 5.31 11.61 -11.33
C LEU A 162 6.22 11.00 -10.27
N LEU A 163 6.30 9.68 -10.17
CA LEU A 163 7.21 8.99 -9.25
C LEU A 163 8.67 9.27 -9.59
N HIS A 164 9.02 9.28 -10.89
CA HIS A 164 10.35 9.64 -11.36
C HIS A 164 10.74 11.04 -10.88
N PHE A 165 9.90 12.04 -11.12
CA PHE A 165 10.19 13.41 -10.69
C PHE A 165 10.23 13.59 -9.16
N ARG A 166 9.37 12.87 -8.43
CA ARG A 166 9.47 12.83 -6.95
C ARG A 166 10.82 12.28 -6.48
N GLY A 167 11.33 11.24 -7.15
CA GLY A 167 12.66 10.69 -6.85
C GLY A 167 13.77 11.72 -7.05
N GLN A 168 13.73 12.47 -8.14
CA GLN A 168 14.70 13.53 -8.42
C GLN A 168 14.64 14.67 -7.38
N ILE A 169 13.42 15.12 -7.02
CA ILE A 169 13.24 16.15 -5.99
C ILE A 169 13.82 15.68 -4.65
N ARG A 170 13.57 14.43 -4.25
CA ARG A 170 14.14 13.85 -3.02
C ARG A 170 15.67 13.75 -3.07
N ALA A 171 16.23 13.51 -4.24
CA ALA A 171 17.68 13.49 -4.46
C ALA A 171 18.29 14.92 -4.56
N GLY A 172 17.49 15.97 -4.38
CA GLY A 172 17.95 17.37 -4.50
C GLY A 172 18.25 17.80 -5.93
N GLN A 173 17.79 17.06 -6.94
CA GLN A 173 18.01 17.39 -8.34
C GLN A 173 17.05 18.48 -8.82
N ARG A 174 17.52 19.30 -9.76
CA ARG A 174 16.71 20.35 -10.38
C ARG A 174 15.94 19.78 -11.56
N LEU A 175 14.62 19.93 -11.54
CA LEU A 175 13.78 19.57 -12.67
C LEU A 175 13.89 20.61 -13.78
N THR A 176 13.92 20.14 -15.03
CA THR A 176 13.99 21.00 -16.22
C THR A 176 12.82 20.74 -17.15
N SER A 177 12.43 21.79 -17.89
CA SER A 177 11.40 21.67 -18.93
C SER A 177 11.82 20.75 -20.07
N GLN A 178 13.13 20.69 -20.36
CA GLN A 178 13.67 19.80 -21.37
C GLN A 178 13.43 18.34 -21.00
N GLU A 179 13.78 17.96 -19.78
CA GLU A 179 13.57 16.58 -19.29
C GLU A 179 12.08 16.18 -19.30
N LEU A 180 11.19 17.08 -18.85
CA LEU A 180 9.76 16.85 -18.95
C LEU A 180 9.33 16.58 -20.39
N THR A 181 9.80 17.40 -21.35
CA THR A 181 9.49 17.26 -22.77
C THR A 181 9.99 15.92 -23.33
N GLU A 182 11.22 15.54 -23.00
CA GLU A 182 11.79 14.24 -23.44
C GLU A 182 11.00 13.06 -22.88
N ARG A 183 10.57 13.10 -21.62
CA ARG A 183 9.75 12.07 -21.00
C ARG A 183 8.36 11.96 -21.62
N LEU A 184 7.69 13.10 -21.83
CA LEU A 184 6.37 13.13 -22.47
C LEU A 184 6.44 12.59 -23.92
N ARG A 185 7.52 12.91 -24.64
CA ARG A 185 7.77 12.37 -25.99
C ARG A 185 8.00 10.86 -25.95
N ALA A 186 8.81 10.36 -25.01
CA ALA A 186 9.04 8.94 -24.83
C ALA A 186 7.76 8.15 -24.51
N LEU A 187 6.78 8.78 -23.81
CA LEU A 187 5.48 8.21 -23.53
C LEU A 187 4.46 8.37 -24.67
N GLY A 188 4.80 9.10 -25.76
CA GLY A 188 3.95 9.32 -26.91
C GLY A 188 2.88 10.41 -26.74
N TYR A 189 2.99 11.27 -25.72
CA TYR A 189 2.03 12.35 -25.48
C TYR A 189 2.29 13.62 -26.32
N ILE A 190 3.50 13.78 -26.78
CA ILE A 190 3.92 14.90 -27.66
C ILE A 190 4.85 14.40 -28.77
N SER A 191 4.82 15.05 -29.91
CA SER A 191 5.69 14.82 -31.07
C SER A 191 7.05 15.50 -30.92
#